data_be668030ea0ebd95f5a6edf2218d5649
#
_entry.id   be668030ea0ebd95f5a6edf2218d5649
#
_cell.length_a   1.000
_cell.length_b   1.000
_cell.length_c   1.000
_cell.angle_alpha   90.00
_cell.angle_beta   90.00
_cell.angle_gamma   90.00
#
_symmetry.space_group_name_H-M   'P 1'
#
loop_
_entity.id
_entity.type
_entity.pdbx_description
1 polymer ?
#
loop_
_entity_poly.entity_id
_entity_poly.type
_entity_poly.pdbx_seq_one_letter_code
_entity_poly.pdbx_strand_id
1 'polypeptide(L)'
;MFYTIVGTQWGDEGKGKIVDWLSSKADYVARFQGGNNAGHTIKVDTNVYKLNLLPSGIIRNKKCLIGNGVVLDPWALIDEIRNLRNQKIKIDKDNLFIAENVCLILPIHKLIDEINELSLGNNLIGTTKKGIGPAYEDKVGRRAIRLCDLSNHDNLKNKIKSLHNFHEPRLNKFKKNLDFEKTYEELVTISSEIINFSSPVWKIINDAGKENKFILFEGAQGSLLDIDFGTYRSEEHTSELQSR
;
A
#
# COMPACT_ATOMS: atom_id res chain seq x y z
N MET A 1 3.60 -7.16 23.45
CA MET A 1 2.85 -5.88 23.65
C MET A 1 2.47 -5.33 22.28
N PHE A 2 1.21 -4.90 22.08
CA PHE A 2 0.71 -4.38 20.80
C PHE A 2 0.18 -2.96 20.99
N TYR A 3 0.65 -2.03 20.16
CA TYR A 3 0.13 -0.66 20.08
C TYR A 3 -0.28 -0.34 18.66
N THR A 4 -1.39 0.39 18.51
CA THR A 4 -1.87 0.86 17.21
C THR A 4 -1.94 2.37 17.21
N ILE A 5 -1.35 3.01 16.21
CA ILE A 5 -1.45 4.45 15.97
C ILE A 5 -2.41 4.67 14.80
N VAL A 6 -3.49 5.38 15.08
CA VAL A 6 -4.48 5.81 14.08
C VAL A 6 -4.62 7.33 14.11
N GLY A 7 -4.90 7.91 12.97
CA GLY A 7 -5.35 9.30 12.90
C GLY A 7 -6.81 9.40 13.33
N THR A 8 -7.17 10.41 14.08
CA THR A 8 -8.55 10.57 14.60
C THR A 8 -9.43 11.45 13.72
N GLN A 9 -8.86 12.04 12.68
CA GLN A 9 -9.57 12.93 11.75
C GLN A 9 -9.34 12.49 10.29
N TRP A 10 -8.88 13.42 9.45
CA TRP A 10 -8.78 13.25 8.00
C TRP A 10 -7.40 12.79 7.51
N GLY A 11 -6.40 12.75 8.33
CA GLY A 11 -4.98 12.62 7.98
C GLY A 11 -4.23 13.88 8.42
N ASP A 12 -2.95 13.97 8.10
CA ASP A 12 -2.07 15.11 8.42
C ASP A 12 -2.00 15.56 9.89
N GLU A 13 -2.52 14.75 10.84
CA GLU A 13 -2.50 15.01 12.27
C GLU A 13 -1.10 14.90 12.90
N GLY A 14 -0.06 14.70 12.07
CA GLY A 14 1.30 14.49 12.57
C GLY A 14 1.59 13.07 13.05
N LYS A 15 0.75 12.10 12.68
CA LYS A 15 0.88 10.67 12.98
C LYS A 15 2.30 10.14 12.77
N GLY A 16 2.94 10.54 11.67
CA GLY A 16 4.30 10.12 11.33
C GLY A 16 5.34 10.45 12.40
N LYS A 17 5.20 11.56 13.14
CA LYS A 17 6.12 11.93 14.25
C LYS A 17 5.98 10.97 15.44
N ILE A 18 4.74 10.63 15.79
CA ILE A 18 4.45 9.72 16.91
C ILE A 18 4.89 8.29 16.55
N VAL A 19 4.62 7.87 15.32
CA VAL A 19 5.05 6.55 14.83
C VAL A 19 6.58 6.46 14.80
N ASP A 20 7.28 7.48 14.29
CA ASP A 20 8.75 7.50 14.29
C ASP A 20 9.32 7.44 15.72
N TRP A 21 8.78 8.22 16.63
CA TRP A 21 9.21 8.20 18.05
C TRP A 21 8.99 6.83 18.68
N LEU A 22 7.82 6.22 18.53
CA LEU A 22 7.50 4.91 19.08
C LEU A 22 8.26 3.78 18.38
N SER A 23 8.51 3.91 17.07
CA SER A 23 9.25 2.91 16.30
C SER A 23 10.67 2.69 16.85
N SER A 24 11.28 3.72 17.47
CA SER A 24 12.59 3.57 18.12
C SER A 24 12.59 2.52 19.22
N LYS A 25 11.45 2.30 19.90
CA LYS A 25 11.26 1.34 20.98
C LYS A 25 10.66 0.01 20.54
N ALA A 26 10.06 -0.04 19.34
CA ALA A 26 9.41 -1.23 18.82
C ALA A 26 10.43 -2.28 18.34
N ASP A 27 10.08 -3.57 18.45
CA ASP A 27 10.78 -4.66 17.78
C ASP A 27 10.32 -4.79 16.33
N TYR A 28 9.01 -4.57 16.09
CA TYR A 28 8.38 -4.63 14.78
C TYR A 28 7.50 -3.39 14.54
N VAL A 29 7.48 -2.92 13.30
CA VAL A 29 6.54 -1.90 12.84
C VAL A 29 5.73 -2.47 11.69
N ALA A 30 4.42 -2.50 11.84
CA ALA A 30 3.51 -3.15 10.90
C ALA A 30 2.55 -2.15 10.27
N ARG A 31 2.55 -2.05 8.95
CA ARG A 31 1.51 -1.38 8.20
C ARG A 31 0.44 -2.39 7.81
N PHE A 32 -0.79 -2.19 8.19
CA PHE A 32 -1.84 -3.21 8.08
C PHE A 32 -2.93 -2.88 7.06
N GLN A 33 -3.03 -1.65 6.57
CA GLN A 33 -4.05 -1.19 5.62
C GLN A 33 -3.55 -0.06 4.71
N GLY A 34 -4.39 0.36 3.74
CA GLY A 34 -4.09 1.44 2.81
C GLY A 34 -3.19 1.00 1.65
N GLY A 35 -2.54 1.94 1.01
CA GLY A 35 -1.63 1.74 -0.10
C GLY A 35 -0.63 2.88 -0.19
N ASN A 36 -0.13 3.15 -1.39
CA ASN A 36 0.82 4.23 -1.65
C ASN A 36 0.16 5.63 -1.75
N ASN A 37 -1.13 5.75 -1.41
CA ASN A 37 -1.84 7.03 -1.34
C ASN A 37 -1.53 7.83 -0.07
N ALA A 38 -1.17 7.17 1.03
CA ALA A 38 -0.86 7.80 2.30
C ALA A 38 0.66 7.94 2.46
N GLY A 39 1.20 9.06 1.99
CA GLY A 39 2.61 9.40 2.17
C GLY A 39 2.86 10.15 3.47
N HIS A 40 4.00 9.91 4.12
CA HIS A 40 4.46 10.71 5.25
C HIS A 40 5.95 11.00 5.15
N THR A 41 6.34 12.11 5.75
CA THR A 41 7.73 12.56 5.76
C THR A 41 8.30 12.38 7.16
N ILE A 42 9.43 11.69 7.24
CA ILE A 42 10.20 11.51 8.47
C ILE A 42 11.48 12.34 8.36
N LYS A 43 11.75 13.14 9.37
CA LYS A 43 12.99 13.90 9.48
C LYS A 43 13.84 13.32 10.61
N VAL A 44 15.00 12.79 10.26
CA VAL A 44 16.00 12.30 11.21
C VAL A 44 17.27 13.13 11.05
N ASP A 45 17.62 13.88 12.04
CA ASP A 45 18.71 14.86 12.01
C ASP A 45 18.55 15.84 10.84
N THR A 46 19.48 15.82 9.87
CA THR A 46 19.46 16.66 8.67
C THR A 46 18.78 15.97 7.47
N ASN A 47 18.50 14.67 7.58
CA ASN A 47 17.96 13.88 6.47
C ASN A 47 16.43 13.87 6.48
N VAL A 48 15.85 13.92 5.28
CA VAL A 48 14.41 13.87 5.07
C VAL A 48 14.06 12.64 4.23
N TYR A 49 13.22 11.78 4.79
CA TYR A 49 12.76 10.55 4.15
C TYR A 49 11.28 10.65 3.83
N LYS A 50 10.91 10.35 2.59
CA LYS A 50 9.51 10.27 2.16
C LYS A 50 9.11 8.80 2.02
N LEU A 51 8.15 8.37 2.81
CA LEU A 51 7.62 7.01 2.81
C LEU A 51 6.17 7.01 2.32
N ASN A 52 5.82 6.02 1.50
CA ASN A 52 4.46 5.82 1.00
C ASN A 52 3.92 4.42 1.35
N LEU A 53 4.73 3.39 1.18
CA LEU A 53 4.36 2.00 1.43
C LEU A 53 5.13 1.39 2.60
N LEU A 54 6.40 1.72 2.71
CA LEU A 54 7.25 1.16 3.75
C LEU A 54 6.87 1.69 5.13
N PRO A 55 6.80 0.82 6.15
CA PRO A 55 6.58 1.26 7.53
C PRO A 55 7.70 2.17 8.02
N SER A 56 7.36 3.15 8.87
CA SER A 56 8.30 4.16 9.40
C SER A 56 9.54 3.58 10.07
N GLY A 57 9.41 2.41 10.68
CA GLY A 57 10.51 1.73 11.37
C GLY A 57 11.70 1.36 10.48
N ILE A 58 11.52 1.34 9.15
CA ILE A 58 12.59 0.99 8.20
C ILE A 58 13.79 1.94 8.29
N ILE A 59 13.52 3.22 8.56
CA ILE A 59 14.56 4.25 8.71
C ILE A 59 15.44 3.99 9.94
N ARG A 60 14.88 3.32 10.95
CA ARG A 60 15.56 2.96 12.19
C ARG A 60 16.05 1.51 12.22
N ASN A 61 16.13 0.88 11.05
CA ASN A 61 16.54 -0.53 10.88
C ASN A 61 15.73 -1.50 11.77
N LYS A 62 14.43 -1.22 11.94
CA LYS A 62 13.51 -2.12 12.64
C LYS A 62 12.95 -3.17 11.68
N LYS A 63 12.44 -4.27 12.21
CA LYS A 63 11.70 -5.25 11.42
C LYS A 63 10.36 -4.67 11.00
N CYS A 64 10.18 -4.49 9.70
CA CYS A 64 9.02 -3.85 9.10
C CYS A 64 8.13 -4.89 8.41
N LEU A 65 6.83 -4.82 8.69
CA LEU A 65 5.84 -5.75 8.17
C LEU A 65 4.82 -4.99 7.30
N ILE A 66 4.59 -5.47 6.09
CA ILE A 66 3.46 -5.04 5.26
C ILE A 66 2.41 -6.15 5.30
N GLY A 67 1.29 -5.86 5.94
CA GLY A 67 0.21 -6.82 6.16
C GLY A 67 -0.69 -7.02 4.93
N ASN A 68 -1.47 -8.08 4.94
CA ASN A 68 -2.39 -8.44 3.86
C ASN A 68 -3.59 -7.49 3.71
N GLY A 69 -3.81 -6.58 4.66
CA GLY A 69 -4.82 -5.51 4.53
C GLY A 69 -4.38 -4.38 3.61
N VAL A 70 -3.08 -4.26 3.33
CA VAL A 70 -2.54 -3.29 2.36
C VAL A 70 -2.91 -3.72 0.93
N VAL A 71 -3.04 -2.74 0.02
CA VAL A 71 -2.98 -2.96 -1.43
C VAL A 71 -1.67 -2.36 -1.92
N LEU A 72 -0.84 -3.20 -2.54
CA LEU A 72 0.57 -2.94 -2.79
C LEU A 72 0.81 -2.60 -4.26
N ASP A 73 1.27 -1.40 -4.55
CA ASP A 73 1.80 -1.06 -5.88
C ASP A 73 3.26 -1.57 -5.98
N PRO A 74 3.53 -2.61 -6.78
CA PRO A 74 4.85 -3.23 -6.81
C PRO A 74 5.92 -2.32 -7.40
N TRP A 75 5.58 -1.48 -8.38
CA TRP A 75 6.53 -0.52 -8.98
C TRP A 75 6.88 0.59 -7.98
N ALA A 76 5.85 1.17 -7.34
CA ALA A 76 6.06 2.19 -6.31
C ALA A 76 6.89 1.67 -5.13
N LEU A 77 6.70 0.40 -4.73
CA LEU A 77 7.49 -0.23 -3.68
C LEU A 77 8.97 -0.33 -4.06
N ILE A 78 9.26 -0.81 -5.27
CA ILE A 78 10.66 -0.94 -5.73
C ILE A 78 11.33 0.43 -5.82
N ASP A 79 10.65 1.41 -6.36
CA ASP A 79 11.18 2.77 -6.45
C ASP A 79 11.46 3.34 -5.07
N GLU A 80 10.57 3.13 -4.09
CA GLU A 80 10.76 3.56 -2.71
C GLU A 80 11.96 2.84 -2.06
N ILE A 81 12.09 1.52 -2.25
CA ILE A 81 13.22 0.73 -1.76
C ILE A 81 14.54 1.24 -2.36
N ARG A 82 14.60 1.45 -3.68
CA ARG A 82 15.79 1.94 -4.37
C ARG A 82 16.18 3.33 -3.89
N ASN A 83 15.20 4.24 -3.74
CA ASN A 83 15.43 5.59 -3.26
C ASN A 83 16.00 5.61 -1.84
N LEU A 84 15.50 4.76 -0.94
CA LEU A 84 16.00 4.68 0.43
C LEU A 84 17.38 4.01 0.50
N ARG A 85 17.64 2.99 -0.31
CA ARG A 85 18.98 2.37 -0.40
C ARG A 85 20.02 3.37 -0.89
N ASN A 86 19.67 4.24 -1.85
CA ASN A 86 20.55 5.34 -2.29
C ASN A 86 20.86 6.33 -1.16
N GLN A 87 19.95 6.47 -0.20
CA GLN A 87 20.14 7.24 1.03
C GLN A 87 20.80 6.42 2.16
N LYS A 88 21.41 5.26 1.83
CA LYS A 88 22.13 4.36 2.75
C LYS A 88 21.24 3.70 3.82
N ILE A 89 19.94 3.64 3.61
CA ILE A 89 19.04 2.85 4.46
C ILE A 89 19.15 1.38 4.04
N LYS A 90 19.45 0.53 5.02
CA LYS A 90 19.48 -0.92 4.81
C LYS A 90 18.07 -1.45 4.66
N ILE A 91 17.77 -2.11 3.53
CA ILE A 91 16.49 -2.78 3.28
C ILE A 91 16.80 -4.14 2.63
N ASP A 92 16.54 -5.20 3.35
CA ASP A 92 16.76 -6.58 2.92
C ASP A 92 15.73 -7.54 3.54
N LYS A 93 15.88 -8.84 3.27
CA LYS A 93 15.01 -9.90 3.78
C LYS A 93 15.03 -10.07 5.31
N ASP A 94 15.96 -9.43 6.00
CA ASP A 94 16.09 -9.54 7.46
C ASP A 94 15.30 -8.46 8.19
N ASN A 95 14.94 -7.37 7.47
CA ASN A 95 14.21 -6.24 8.07
C ASN A 95 12.94 -5.81 7.33
N LEU A 96 12.64 -6.33 6.14
CA LEU A 96 11.37 -6.09 5.44
C LEU A 96 10.66 -7.42 5.14
N PHE A 97 9.40 -7.55 5.57
CA PHE A 97 8.56 -8.71 5.38
C PHE A 97 7.21 -8.27 4.79
N ILE A 98 6.80 -8.87 3.69
CA ILE A 98 5.56 -8.53 2.98
C ILE A 98 4.66 -9.75 2.99
N ALA A 99 3.41 -9.57 3.41
CA ALA A 99 2.45 -10.67 3.44
C ALA A 99 2.30 -11.33 2.06
N GLU A 100 2.50 -12.64 2.00
CA GLU A 100 2.39 -13.44 0.78
C GLU A 100 1.05 -13.28 0.06
N ASN A 101 0.00 -12.98 0.81
CA ASN A 101 -1.37 -12.79 0.34
C ASN A 101 -1.79 -11.31 0.19
N VAL A 102 -0.85 -10.37 0.23
CA VAL A 102 -1.12 -8.96 -0.07
C VAL A 102 -1.58 -8.83 -1.54
N CYS A 103 -2.60 -8.02 -1.79
CA CYS A 103 -3.10 -7.77 -3.14
C CYS A 103 -2.27 -6.69 -3.85
N LEU A 104 -1.98 -6.91 -5.12
CA LEU A 104 -1.19 -6.00 -5.93
C LEU A 104 -2.07 -4.99 -6.67
N ILE A 105 -1.62 -3.75 -6.71
CA ILE A 105 -2.18 -2.71 -7.57
C ILE A 105 -1.48 -2.83 -8.92
N LEU A 106 -2.27 -3.02 -9.98
CA LEU A 106 -1.79 -3.07 -11.36
C LEU A 106 -2.21 -1.80 -12.12
N PRO A 107 -1.63 -1.54 -13.30
CA PRO A 107 -1.99 -0.38 -14.13
C PRO A 107 -3.49 -0.28 -14.42
N ILE A 108 -4.19 -1.41 -14.55
CA ILE A 108 -5.63 -1.46 -14.76
C ILE A 108 -6.42 -0.80 -13.63
N HIS A 109 -6.00 -0.99 -12.36
CA HIS A 109 -6.67 -0.37 -11.22
C HIS A 109 -6.54 1.16 -11.25
N LYS A 110 -5.38 1.69 -11.69
CA LYS A 110 -5.17 3.14 -11.85
C LYS A 110 -6.07 3.72 -12.93
N LEU A 111 -6.23 3.01 -14.06
CA LEU A 111 -7.16 3.40 -15.13
C LEU A 111 -8.62 3.38 -14.67
N ILE A 112 -9.03 2.35 -13.93
CA ILE A 112 -10.39 2.26 -13.38
C ILE A 112 -10.65 3.38 -12.37
N ASP A 113 -9.68 3.72 -11.54
CA ASP A 113 -9.77 4.83 -10.58
C ASP A 113 -9.98 6.17 -11.33
N GLU A 114 -9.21 6.42 -12.39
CA GLU A 114 -9.39 7.59 -13.27
C GLU A 114 -10.79 7.61 -13.92
N ILE A 115 -11.27 6.46 -14.45
CA ILE A 115 -12.58 6.32 -15.05
C ILE A 115 -13.70 6.58 -14.03
N ASN A 116 -13.53 6.11 -12.79
CA ASN A 116 -14.49 6.33 -11.72
C ASN A 116 -14.66 7.83 -11.46
N GLU A 117 -13.55 8.53 -11.30
CA GLU A 117 -13.58 9.99 -11.12
C GLU A 117 -14.24 10.70 -12.31
N LEU A 118 -13.83 10.39 -13.54
CA LEU A 118 -14.42 10.99 -14.75
C LEU A 118 -15.93 10.74 -14.85
N SER A 119 -16.43 9.59 -14.39
CA SER A 119 -17.85 9.26 -14.47
C SER A 119 -18.72 10.00 -13.44
N LEU A 120 -18.14 10.57 -12.40
CA LEU A 120 -18.84 11.34 -11.36
C LEU A 120 -19.10 12.80 -11.77
N GLY A 121 -18.48 13.29 -12.85
CA GLY A 121 -18.65 14.65 -13.33
C GLY A 121 -18.34 15.70 -12.26
N ASN A 122 -19.35 16.48 -11.84
CA ASN A 122 -19.19 17.51 -10.80
C ASN A 122 -19.15 16.95 -9.37
N ASN A 123 -19.42 15.67 -9.17
CA ASN A 123 -19.48 15.02 -7.85
C ASN A 123 -18.20 14.21 -7.57
N LEU A 124 -17.06 14.72 -7.97
CA LEU A 124 -15.77 14.08 -7.75
C LEU A 124 -15.56 13.70 -6.28
N ILE A 125 -15.04 12.49 -6.04
CA ILE A 125 -14.58 12.08 -4.71
C ILE A 125 -13.23 12.73 -4.40
N GLY A 126 -12.42 13.02 -5.45
CA GLY A 126 -11.06 13.53 -5.33
C GLY A 126 -10.07 12.44 -4.99
N THR A 127 -10.14 11.28 -5.64
CA THR A 127 -9.20 10.18 -5.38
C THR A 127 -7.79 10.54 -5.84
N THR A 128 -6.80 9.89 -5.25
CA THR A 128 -5.39 10.07 -5.64
C THR A 128 -5.05 9.45 -7.00
N LYS A 129 -6.01 8.77 -7.66
CA LYS A 129 -5.86 8.04 -8.93
C LYS A 129 -4.75 6.98 -8.89
N LYS A 130 -4.48 6.46 -7.71
CA LYS A 130 -3.46 5.41 -7.47
C LYS A 130 -4.02 3.99 -7.53
N GLY A 131 -5.31 3.84 -7.83
CA GLY A 131 -5.96 2.53 -7.98
C GLY A 131 -6.27 1.81 -6.69
N ILE A 132 -6.29 2.51 -5.54
CA ILE A 132 -6.50 1.92 -4.21
C ILE A 132 -7.90 1.29 -4.11
N GLY A 133 -8.96 2.08 -4.38
CA GLY A 133 -10.34 1.61 -4.34
C GLY A 133 -10.59 0.42 -5.27
N PRO A 134 -10.28 0.52 -6.57
CA PRO A 134 -10.43 -0.59 -7.51
C PRO A 134 -9.66 -1.85 -7.12
N ALA A 135 -8.47 -1.73 -6.53
CA ALA A 135 -7.72 -2.89 -6.03
C ALA A 135 -8.42 -3.57 -4.84
N TYR A 136 -9.05 -2.80 -3.94
CA TYR A 136 -9.88 -3.36 -2.88
C TYR A 136 -11.18 -4.00 -3.42
N GLU A 137 -11.82 -3.39 -4.43
CA GLU A 137 -12.98 -3.98 -5.12
C GLU A 137 -12.62 -5.35 -5.71
N ASP A 138 -11.48 -5.47 -6.38
CA ASP A 138 -11.03 -6.73 -6.96
C ASP A 138 -10.58 -7.74 -5.90
N LYS A 139 -10.04 -7.28 -4.76
CA LYS A 139 -9.75 -8.13 -3.61
C LYS A 139 -11.01 -8.78 -3.06
N VAL A 140 -12.06 -7.99 -2.80
CA VAL A 140 -13.36 -8.50 -2.31
C VAL A 140 -14.05 -9.32 -3.38
N GLY A 141 -13.95 -8.91 -4.66
CA GLY A 141 -14.46 -9.64 -5.82
C GLY A 141 -13.68 -10.92 -6.16
N ARG A 142 -12.62 -11.26 -5.41
CA ARG A 142 -11.77 -12.45 -5.60
C ARG A 142 -11.08 -12.53 -6.97
N ARG A 143 -10.76 -11.38 -7.55
CA ARG A 143 -10.07 -11.25 -8.84
C ARG A 143 -8.64 -10.74 -8.71
N ALA A 144 -8.28 -10.25 -7.51
CA ALA A 144 -6.98 -9.64 -7.28
C ALA A 144 -5.81 -10.59 -7.53
N ILE A 145 -4.73 -10.04 -8.06
CA ILE A 145 -3.42 -10.68 -8.10
C ILE A 145 -2.77 -10.48 -6.72
N ARG A 146 -2.20 -11.54 -6.17
CA ARG A 146 -1.51 -11.51 -4.87
C ARG A 146 0.00 -11.64 -5.05
N LEU A 147 0.76 -11.26 -4.06
CA LEU A 147 2.23 -11.39 -4.09
C LEU A 147 2.68 -12.83 -4.35
N CYS A 148 2.04 -13.83 -3.72
CA CYS A 148 2.36 -15.24 -3.94
C CYS A 148 2.11 -15.72 -5.38
N ASP A 149 1.26 -15.04 -6.16
CA ASP A 149 1.01 -15.41 -7.55
C ASP A 149 2.22 -15.16 -8.45
N LEU A 150 3.13 -14.26 -8.03
CA LEU A 150 4.34 -13.93 -8.79
C LEU A 150 5.31 -15.13 -8.91
N SER A 151 5.19 -16.14 -8.05
CA SER A 151 6.03 -17.34 -8.09
C SER A 151 5.66 -18.34 -9.20
N ASN A 152 4.47 -18.20 -9.82
CA ASN A 152 3.99 -19.07 -10.88
C ASN A 152 3.56 -18.23 -12.08
N HIS A 153 4.46 -18.07 -13.04
CA HIS A 153 4.29 -17.17 -14.17
C HIS A 153 3.13 -17.56 -15.10
N ASP A 154 2.88 -18.86 -15.34
CA ASP A 154 1.78 -19.31 -16.19
C ASP A 154 0.42 -18.97 -15.55
N ASN A 155 0.27 -19.25 -14.26
CA ASN A 155 -0.93 -18.89 -13.53
C ASN A 155 -1.11 -17.37 -13.43
N LEU A 156 -0.01 -16.63 -13.21
CA LEU A 156 0.01 -15.17 -13.16
C LEU A 156 -0.53 -14.56 -14.46
N LYS A 157 -0.03 -15.04 -15.62
CA LYS A 157 -0.48 -14.56 -16.93
C LYS A 157 -1.98 -14.74 -17.11
N ASN A 158 -2.49 -15.93 -16.78
CA ASN A 158 -3.92 -16.25 -16.88
C ASN A 158 -4.77 -15.37 -15.95
N LYS A 159 -4.32 -15.11 -14.74
CA LYS A 159 -5.01 -14.23 -13.79
C LYS A 159 -5.05 -12.78 -14.26
N ILE A 160 -3.94 -12.24 -14.77
CA ILE A 160 -3.88 -10.87 -15.32
C ILE A 160 -4.82 -10.75 -16.52
N LYS A 161 -4.83 -11.74 -17.44
CA LYS A 161 -5.75 -11.78 -18.57
C LYS A 161 -7.22 -11.79 -18.11
N SER A 162 -7.54 -12.62 -17.13
CA SER A 162 -8.90 -12.71 -16.58
C SER A 162 -9.34 -11.40 -15.93
N LEU A 163 -8.47 -10.74 -15.19
CA LEU A 163 -8.70 -9.43 -14.59
C LEU A 163 -8.93 -8.35 -15.67
N HIS A 164 -8.10 -8.37 -16.71
CA HIS A 164 -8.24 -7.46 -17.86
C HIS A 164 -9.60 -7.65 -18.54
N ASN A 165 -9.95 -8.89 -18.89
CA ASN A 165 -11.22 -9.22 -19.57
C ASN A 165 -12.44 -8.78 -18.73
N PHE A 166 -12.36 -8.89 -17.41
CA PHE A 166 -13.42 -8.42 -16.53
C PHE A 166 -13.65 -6.90 -16.63
N HIS A 167 -12.58 -6.12 -16.73
CA HIS A 167 -12.66 -4.65 -16.81
C HIS A 167 -12.76 -4.10 -18.24
N GLU A 168 -12.48 -4.91 -19.26
CA GLU A 168 -12.43 -4.53 -20.67
C GLU A 168 -13.70 -3.77 -21.14
N PRO A 169 -14.94 -4.22 -20.84
CA PRO A 169 -16.14 -3.50 -21.26
C PRO A 169 -16.18 -2.06 -20.73
N ARG A 170 -15.64 -1.84 -19.52
CA ARG A 170 -15.56 -0.52 -18.91
C ARG A 170 -14.48 0.34 -19.56
N LEU A 171 -13.32 -0.24 -19.83
CA LEU A 171 -12.24 0.43 -20.54
C LEU A 171 -12.71 0.89 -21.94
N ASN A 172 -13.35 0.00 -22.69
CA ASN A 172 -13.86 0.28 -24.03
C ASN A 172 -14.90 1.41 -24.04
N LYS A 173 -15.82 1.44 -23.06
CA LYS A 173 -16.80 2.51 -22.92
C LYS A 173 -16.14 3.89 -22.80
N PHE A 174 -15.00 3.99 -22.15
CA PHE A 174 -14.25 5.23 -21.96
C PHE A 174 -13.09 5.42 -22.95
N LYS A 175 -13.04 4.59 -24.01
CA LYS A 175 -11.99 4.62 -25.05
C LYS A 175 -10.57 4.54 -24.46
N LYS A 176 -10.41 3.83 -23.34
CA LYS A 176 -9.13 3.52 -22.74
C LYS A 176 -8.68 2.16 -23.20
N ASN A 177 -7.39 1.99 -23.41
CA ASN A 177 -6.79 0.71 -23.76
C ASN A 177 -5.64 0.40 -22.81
N LEU A 178 -5.48 -0.85 -22.45
CA LEU A 178 -4.36 -1.35 -21.65
C LEU A 178 -3.91 -2.68 -22.24
N ASP A 179 -2.63 -2.77 -22.51
CA ASP A 179 -1.99 -4.02 -22.92
C ASP A 179 -1.69 -4.89 -21.70
N PHE A 180 -2.40 -6.00 -21.56
CA PHE A 180 -2.19 -6.92 -20.43
C PHE A 180 -0.89 -7.71 -20.58
N GLU A 181 -0.41 -7.99 -21.79
CA GLU A 181 0.88 -8.67 -22.04
C GLU A 181 2.02 -7.81 -21.52
N LYS A 182 2.01 -6.52 -21.84
CA LYS A 182 2.98 -5.54 -21.30
C LYS A 182 2.94 -5.49 -19.78
N THR A 183 1.74 -5.45 -19.18
CA THR A 183 1.59 -5.48 -17.71
C THR A 183 2.20 -6.75 -17.11
N TYR A 184 1.98 -7.90 -17.75
CA TYR A 184 2.55 -9.16 -17.32
C TYR A 184 4.09 -9.16 -17.41
N GLU A 185 4.66 -8.73 -18.54
CA GLU A 185 6.11 -8.68 -18.76
C GLU A 185 6.82 -7.76 -17.76
N GLU A 186 6.28 -6.56 -17.56
CA GLU A 186 6.79 -5.61 -16.57
C GLU A 186 6.74 -6.19 -15.15
N LEU A 187 5.64 -6.85 -14.77
CA LEU A 187 5.49 -7.45 -13.45
C LEU A 187 6.45 -8.62 -13.24
N VAL A 188 6.64 -9.47 -14.24
CA VAL A 188 7.61 -10.57 -14.21
C VAL A 188 9.03 -10.03 -14.03
N THR A 189 9.38 -8.94 -14.73
CA THR A 189 10.72 -8.32 -14.64
C THR A 189 11.07 -7.92 -13.21
N ILE A 190 10.10 -7.39 -12.46
CA ILE A 190 10.34 -6.93 -11.09
C ILE A 190 10.02 -7.98 -10.01
N SER A 191 9.41 -9.11 -10.40
CA SER A 191 8.90 -10.12 -9.46
C SER A 191 10.00 -10.67 -8.54
N SER A 192 11.19 -10.95 -9.08
CA SER A 192 12.32 -11.50 -8.33
C SER A 192 12.82 -10.58 -7.20
N GLU A 193 12.71 -9.25 -7.38
CA GLU A 193 13.09 -8.29 -6.34
C GLU A 193 12.09 -8.29 -5.18
N ILE A 194 10.80 -8.49 -5.47
CA ILE A 194 9.72 -8.37 -4.46
C ILE A 194 9.47 -9.71 -3.74
N ILE A 195 9.52 -10.83 -4.45
CA ILE A 195 9.28 -12.15 -3.88
C ILE A 195 10.24 -12.45 -2.71
N ASN A 196 11.45 -11.92 -2.75
CA ASN A 196 12.43 -12.09 -1.68
C ASN A 196 11.95 -11.55 -0.32
N PHE A 197 10.97 -10.65 -0.29
CA PHE A 197 10.36 -10.12 0.92
C PHE A 197 9.08 -10.86 1.34
N SER A 198 8.58 -11.78 0.49
CA SER A 198 7.35 -12.53 0.75
C SER A 198 7.48 -13.40 2.00
N SER A 199 6.51 -13.26 2.91
CA SER A 199 6.58 -13.92 4.22
C SER A 199 5.17 -14.15 4.78
N PRO A 200 4.99 -15.16 5.63
CA PRO A 200 3.75 -15.37 6.38
C PRO A 200 3.66 -14.37 7.55
N VAL A 201 3.38 -13.11 7.24
CA VAL A 201 3.37 -11.99 8.21
C VAL A 201 2.45 -12.25 9.39
N TRP A 202 1.30 -12.90 9.17
CA TRP A 202 0.39 -13.30 10.24
C TRP A 202 1.09 -14.21 11.28
N LYS A 203 1.95 -15.12 10.83
CA LYS A 203 2.71 -16.02 11.70
C LYS A 203 3.80 -15.24 12.46
N ILE A 204 4.52 -14.36 11.77
CA ILE A 204 5.54 -13.50 12.40
C ILE A 204 4.92 -12.67 13.53
N ILE A 205 3.74 -12.07 13.32
CA ILE A 205 3.02 -11.30 14.34
C ILE A 205 2.62 -12.19 15.53
N ASN A 206 2.07 -13.38 15.27
CA ASN A 206 1.67 -14.31 16.32
C ASN A 206 2.85 -14.80 17.16
N ASP A 207 3.96 -15.17 16.51
CA ASP A 207 5.16 -15.66 17.20
C ASP A 207 5.82 -14.55 18.01
N ALA A 208 5.92 -13.33 17.45
CA ALA A 208 6.39 -12.15 18.17
C ALA A 208 5.51 -11.82 19.38
N GLY A 209 4.19 -12.01 19.27
CA GLY A 209 3.26 -11.85 20.39
C GLY A 209 3.51 -12.83 21.53
N LYS A 210 3.77 -14.12 21.22
CA LYS A 210 4.14 -15.15 22.21
C LYS A 210 5.46 -14.84 22.92
N GLU A 211 6.40 -14.24 22.20
CA GLU A 211 7.68 -13.79 22.73
C GLU A 211 7.62 -12.45 23.47
N ASN A 212 6.42 -11.90 23.70
CA ASN A 212 6.21 -10.60 24.34
C ASN A 212 6.94 -9.43 23.67
N LYS A 213 7.21 -9.53 22.36
CA LYS A 213 7.80 -8.44 21.56
C LYS A 213 6.86 -7.25 21.46
N PHE A 214 7.43 -6.05 21.30
CA PHE A 214 6.66 -4.85 21.05
C PHE A 214 6.40 -4.70 19.56
N ILE A 215 5.13 -4.79 19.15
CA ILE A 215 4.68 -4.56 17.77
C ILE A 215 3.90 -3.26 17.72
N LEU A 216 4.36 -2.34 16.88
CA LEU A 216 3.69 -1.07 16.59
C LEU A 216 2.93 -1.19 15.27
N PHE A 217 1.61 -1.06 15.31
CA PHE A 217 0.76 -1.00 14.13
C PHE A 217 0.57 0.44 13.68
N GLU A 218 0.97 0.73 12.45
CA GLU A 218 0.92 2.04 11.82
C GLU A 218 -0.29 2.13 10.89
N GLY A 219 -1.31 2.91 11.25
CA GLY A 219 -2.46 3.21 10.41
C GLY A 219 -2.10 4.16 9.27
N ALA A 220 -2.63 3.92 8.08
CA ALA A 220 -2.30 4.67 6.87
C ALA A 220 -2.99 6.04 6.81
N GLN A 221 -4.29 6.10 7.07
CA GLN A 221 -5.12 7.30 6.96
C GLN A 221 -5.77 7.69 8.30
N GLY A 222 -6.52 8.79 8.29
CA GLY A 222 -7.35 9.18 9.41
C GLY A 222 -8.66 8.37 9.49
N SER A 223 -9.26 8.27 10.66
CA SER A 223 -10.47 7.49 10.92
C SER A 223 -11.69 7.98 10.13
N LEU A 224 -11.74 9.28 9.79
CA LEU A 224 -12.81 9.82 8.96
C LEU A 224 -12.72 9.42 7.47
N LEU A 225 -11.59 8.82 7.06
CA LEU A 225 -11.39 8.22 5.73
C LEU A 225 -11.54 6.69 5.76
N ASP A 226 -11.92 6.12 6.88
CA ASP A 226 -12.15 4.69 7.00
C ASP A 226 -13.36 4.24 6.18
N ILE A 227 -13.28 3.03 5.62
CA ILE A 227 -14.32 2.51 4.73
C ILE A 227 -15.59 2.07 5.46
N ASP A 228 -15.52 1.79 6.77
CA ASP A 228 -16.66 1.38 7.58
C ASP A 228 -17.24 2.54 8.40
N PHE A 229 -16.35 3.40 8.95
CA PHE A 229 -16.73 4.46 9.90
C PHE A 229 -16.51 5.88 9.37
N GLY A 230 -15.92 6.03 8.19
CA GLY A 230 -15.61 7.32 7.59
C GLY A 230 -16.78 7.96 6.83
N THR A 231 -16.52 9.12 6.23
CA THR A 231 -17.54 9.96 5.58
C THR A 231 -17.62 9.79 4.07
N TYR A 232 -16.86 8.86 3.48
CA TYR A 232 -16.72 8.63 2.03
C TYR A 232 -16.27 9.88 1.24
N ARG A 233 -15.41 10.72 1.84
CA ARG A 233 -14.81 11.89 1.20
C ARG A 233 -13.30 11.74 1.14
N SER A 234 -12.66 12.45 0.19
CA SER A 234 -11.20 12.55 0.18
C SER A 234 -10.72 13.63 1.15
N GLU A 235 -9.45 13.51 1.56
CA GLU A 235 -8.78 14.52 2.41
C GLU A 235 -8.67 15.90 1.70
N GLU A 236 -8.62 15.98 0.37
CA GLU A 236 -8.52 17.25 -0.38
C GLU A 236 -9.75 18.14 -0.22
N HIS A 237 -10.94 17.56 -0.06
CA HIS A 237 -12.16 18.33 0.20
C HIS A 237 -12.28 18.82 1.65
N THR A 238 -11.41 18.40 2.56
CA THR A 238 -11.47 18.77 3.97
C THR A 238 -10.61 19.98 4.30
N SER A 239 -9.58 20.26 3.51
CA SER A 239 -8.79 21.50 3.67
C SER A 239 -9.63 22.76 3.49
N GLU A 240 -10.68 22.73 2.66
CA GLU A 240 -11.62 23.84 2.51
C GLU A 240 -12.56 24.04 3.71
N LEU A 241 -12.85 22.97 4.47
CA LEU A 241 -13.69 23.03 5.67
C LEU A 241 -12.92 23.46 6.92
N GLN A 242 -11.60 23.28 6.95
CA GLN A 242 -10.74 23.73 8.04
C GLN A 242 -10.38 25.22 7.94
N SER A 243 -10.61 25.83 6.77
CA SER A 243 -10.36 27.27 6.54
C SER A 243 -11.57 28.18 6.81
N ARG A 244 -12.65 27.63 7.32
CA ARG A 244 -13.87 28.36 7.75
C ARG A 244 -14.03 28.19 9.29
#